data_e2767902c8bf0255cd430566e8b503fc
#
_entry.id   e2767902c8bf0255cd430566e8b503fc
#
_cell.length_a   1.000
_cell.length_b   1.000
_cell.length_c   1.000
_cell.angle_alpha   90.00
_cell.angle_beta   90.00
_cell.angle_gamma   90.00
#
_symmetry.space_group_name_H-M   'P 1'
#
loop_
_entity.id
_entity.type
_entity.pdbx_description
1 polymer ?
#
loop_
_entity_poly.entity_id
_entity_poly.type
_entity_poly.pdbx_seq_one_letter_code
_entity_poly.pdbx_strand_id
1 'polypeptide(L)'
;MNKPVGFFVCRVVVMSVALLVAGCESIGRTDFERHSMSNLKILPGRDRGLLLFEANTSAQYPDSPSGDIQRMKWAVGWLEIRGFCPDGFAVVSRRRYTPADDNPYAYHLRYVLRCLPPAE
;
A
#
# COMPACT_ATOMS: atom_id res chain seq x y z
N MET A 1 29.98 -32.68 -30.80
CA MET A 1 30.52 -31.33 -30.63
C MET A 1 29.48 -30.24 -30.38
N ASN A 2 28.20 -30.50 -30.53
CA ASN A 2 27.15 -29.48 -30.31
C ASN A 2 26.46 -29.55 -28.94
N LYS A 3 26.92 -30.44 -28.05
CA LYS A 3 26.28 -30.69 -26.76
C LYS A 3 26.45 -29.60 -25.70
N PRO A 4 27.54 -28.77 -25.63
CA PRO A 4 27.68 -27.75 -24.60
C PRO A 4 26.78 -26.51 -24.79
N VAL A 5 26.43 -26.17 -26.04
CA VAL A 5 25.67 -24.96 -26.37
C VAL A 5 24.20 -25.10 -26.01
N GLY A 6 23.60 -26.27 -26.22
CA GLY A 6 22.20 -26.55 -25.85
C GLY A 6 21.97 -26.55 -24.34
N PHE A 7 22.97 -26.96 -23.57
CA PHE A 7 22.89 -26.97 -22.10
C PHE A 7 22.95 -25.58 -21.51
N PHE A 8 23.71 -24.66 -22.10
CA PHE A 8 23.83 -23.28 -21.67
C PHE A 8 22.55 -22.48 -21.90
N VAL A 9 21.92 -22.66 -23.04
CA VAL A 9 20.67 -21.96 -23.40
C VAL A 9 19.53 -22.37 -22.48
N CYS A 10 19.43 -23.65 -22.12
CA CYS A 10 18.40 -24.16 -21.23
C CYS A 10 18.54 -23.58 -19.80
N ARG A 11 19.77 -23.44 -19.30
CA ARG A 11 20.03 -22.83 -17.99
C ARG A 11 19.67 -21.34 -17.92
N VAL A 12 19.99 -20.60 -18.96
CA VAL A 12 19.69 -19.16 -19.02
C VAL A 12 18.18 -18.92 -19.07
N VAL A 13 17.45 -19.74 -19.84
CA VAL A 13 15.99 -19.63 -19.93
C VAL A 13 15.31 -19.96 -18.60
N VAL A 14 15.79 -21.00 -17.90
CA VAL A 14 15.22 -21.38 -16.59
C VAL A 14 15.46 -20.29 -15.54
N MET A 15 16.63 -19.66 -15.52
CA MET A 15 16.89 -18.56 -14.58
C MET A 15 16.04 -17.32 -14.87
N SER A 16 15.83 -17.00 -16.15
CA SER A 16 15.01 -15.85 -16.55
C SER A 16 13.54 -16.04 -16.16
N VAL A 17 13.00 -17.24 -16.30
CA VAL A 17 11.63 -17.57 -15.92
C VAL A 17 11.46 -17.50 -14.39
N ALA A 18 12.42 -18.00 -13.63
CA ALA A 18 12.38 -17.95 -12.17
C ALA A 18 12.35 -16.52 -11.64
N LEU A 19 13.11 -15.59 -12.24
CA LEU A 19 13.10 -14.18 -11.86
C LEU A 19 11.78 -13.48 -12.13
N LEU A 20 11.11 -13.82 -13.24
CA LEU A 20 9.79 -13.26 -13.57
C LEU A 20 8.71 -13.72 -12.60
N VAL A 21 8.73 -14.99 -12.19
CA VAL A 21 7.76 -15.53 -11.23
C VAL A 21 7.93 -14.87 -9.85
N ALA A 22 9.16 -14.68 -9.38
CA ALA A 22 9.43 -14.02 -8.11
C ALA A 22 8.95 -12.56 -8.09
N GLY A 23 9.07 -11.82 -9.21
CA GLY A 23 8.54 -10.45 -9.34
C GLY A 23 7.03 -10.39 -9.25
N CYS A 24 6.31 -11.32 -9.88
CA CYS A 24 4.84 -11.39 -9.83
C CYS A 24 4.30 -11.71 -8.44
N GLU A 25 4.94 -12.60 -7.71
CA GLU A 25 4.55 -12.93 -6.33
C GLU A 25 4.68 -11.72 -5.40
N SER A 26 5.76 -10.95 -5.53
CA SER A 26 6.00 -9.74 -4.73
C SER A 26 4.91 -8.69 -4.93
N ILE A 27 4.48 -8.43 -6.17
CA ILE A 27 3.43 -7.46 -6.50
C ILE A 27 2.08 -7.93 -5.95
N GLY A 28 1.71 -9.19 -6.16
CA GLY A 28 0.47 -9.76 -5.67
C GLY A 28 0.37 -9.76 -4.14
N ARG A 29 1.47 -9.99 -3.46
CA ARG A 29 1.54 -9.96 -1.99
C ARG A 29 1.26 -8.56 -1.43
N THR A 30 1.85 -7.52 -2.02
CA THR A 30 1.64 -6.13 -1.61
C THR A 30 0.18 -5.71 -1.81
N ASP A 31 -0.43 -6.08 -2.92
CA ASP A 31 -1.84 -5.82 -3.19
C ASP A 31 -2.75 -6.51 -2.18
N PHE A 32 -2.49 -7.77 -1.89
CA PHE A 32 -3.27 -8.53 -0.92
C PHE A 32 -3.19 -7.92 0.48
N GLU A 33 -1.99 -7.57 0.94
CA GLU A 33 -1.80 -6.94 2.26
C GLU A 33 -2.55 -5.61 2.35
N ARG A 34 -2.44 -4.76 1.34
CA ARG A 34 -3.13 -3.47 1.29
C ARG A 34 -4.63 -3.63 1.43
N HIS A 35 -5.24 -4.53 0.66
CA HIS A 35 -6.68 -4.77 0.68
C HIS A 35 -7.16 -5.41 1.98
N SER A 36 -6.36 -6.29 2.58
CA SER A 36 -6.75 -6.99 3.80
C SER A 36 -6.48 -6.19 5.07
N MET A 37 -5.51 -5.27 5.05
CA MET A 37 -5.02 -4.56 6.23
C MET A 37 -5.39 -3.08 6.26
N SER A 38 -6.02 -2.57 5.22
CA SER A 38 -6.29 -1.13 5.13
C SER A 38 -7.45 -0.81 4.20
N ASN A 39 -7.91 0.44 4.27
CA ASN A 39 -8.96 0.97 3.41
C ASN A 39 -8.78 2.48 3.25
N LEU A 40 -9.22 3.01 2.10
CA LEU A 40 -9.25 4.43 1.84
C LEU A 40 -10.66 4.84 1.44
N LYS A 41 -11.17 5.90 2.08
CA LYS A 41 -12.48 6.47 1.73
C LYS A 41 -12.46 7.99 1.81
N ILE A 42 -13.41 8.63 1.14
CA ILE A 42 -13.60 10.06 1.23
C ILE A 42 -14.20 10.36 2.62
N LEU A 43 -13.56 11.30 3.35
CA LEU A 43 -14.07 11.71 4.65
C LEU A 43 -15.31 12.60 4.46
N PRO A 44 -16.48 12.20 4.97
CA PRO A 44 -17.67 13.04 4.88
C PRO A 44 -17.50 14.28 5.77
N GLY A 45 -17.92 15.45 5.28
CA GLY A 45 -17.85 16.69 6.05
C GLY A 45 -17.77 17.93 5.19
N ARG A 46 -17.61 19.08 5.87
CA ARG A 46 -17.57 20.41 5.22
C ARG A 46 -16.27 20.65 4.46
N ASP A 47 -15.18 20.00 4.87
CA ASP A 47 -13.88 20.14 4.22
C ASP A 47 -13.79 19.19 3.03
N ARG A 48 -13.98 19.72 1.84
CA ARG A 48 -13.79 18.99 0.60
C ARG A 48 -12.30 18.70 0.40
N GLY A 49 -11.97 17.47 0.01
CA GLY A 49 -10.60 17.07 -0.28
C GLY A 49 -9.87 16.38 0.86
N LEU A 50 -10.56 16.03 1.94
CA LEU A 50 -10.01 15.18 2.98
C LEU A 50 -10.35 13.71 2.70
N LEU A 51 -9.36 12.84 2.91
CA LEU A 51 -9.49 11.40 2.78
C LEU A 51 -9.22 10.75 4.12
N LEU A 52 -9.89 9.65 4.37
CA LEU A 52 -9.66 8.82 5.55
C LEU A 52 -8.98 7.53 5.13
N PHE A 53 -7.77 7.33 5.59
CA PHE A 53 -7.03 6.10 5.45
C PHE A 53 -7.09 5.35 6.77
N GLU A 54 -7.59 4.12 6.73
CA GLU A 54 -7.74 3.25 7.88
C GLU A 54 -6.82 2.06 7.73
N ALA A 55 -6.10 1.68 8.79
CA ALA A 55 -5.15 0.59 8.69
C ALA A 55 -5.04 -0.19 9.99
N ASN A 56 -4.66 -1.46 9.85
CA ASN A 56 -4.40 -2.34 10.97
C ASN A 56 -2.94 -2.30 11.39
N THR A 57 -2.71 -2.64 12.64
CA THR A 57 -1.39 -2.99 13.16
C THR A 57 -1.26 -4.50 13.23
N SER A 58 -0.03 -4.99 13.23
CA SER A 58 0.29 -6.40 13.39
C SER A 58 1.67 -6.55 14.02
N ALA A 59 2.07 -7.77 14.34
CA ALA A 59 3.43 -8.03 14.83
C ALA A 59 4.49 -7.61 13.80
N GLN A 60 4.20 -7.78 12.51
CA GLN A 60 5.09 -7.39 11.41
C GLN A 60 5.07 -5.86 11.17
N TYR A 61 3.92 -5.23 11.35
CA TYR A 61 3.74 -3.78 11.14
C TYR A 61 3.12 -3.15 12.40
N PRO A 62 3.91 -3.00 13.47
CA PRO A 62 3.39 -2.49 14.74
C PRO A 62 3.00 -1.01 14.68
N ASP A 63 2.35 -0.51 15.72
CA ASP A 63 2.05 0.90 15.92
C ASP A 63 3.34 1.64 16.28
N SER A 64 4.16 1.92 15.28
CA SER A 64 5.49 2.51 15.40
C SER A 64 5.87 3.20 14.09
N PRO A 65 6.95 4.02 14.07
CA PRO A 65 7.44 4.63 12.84
C PRO A 65 7.75 3.62 11.73
N SER A 66 8.31 2.46 12.05
CA SER A 66 8.61 1.43 11.07
C SER A 66 7.34 0.82 10.44
N GLY A 67 6.31 0.56 11.26
CA GLY A 67 5.02 0.11 10.77
C GLY A 67 4.32 1.17 9.92
N ASP A 68 4.44 2.44 10.29
CA ASP A 68 3.88 3.56 9.54
C ASP A 68 4.47 3.69 8.14
N ILE A 69 5.74 3.40 7.97
CA ILE A 69 6.38 3.40 6.63
C ILE A 69 5.61 2.44 5.70
N GLN A 70 5.29 1.24 6.16
CA GLN A 70 4.53 0.29 5.36
C GLN A 70 3.08 0.75 5.14
N ARG A 71 2.42 1.28 6.17
CA ARG A 71 1.06 1.81 6.03
C ARG A 71 0.98 2.96 5.05
N MET A 72 1.98 3.84 5.01
CA MET A 72 2.03 4.92 4.02
C MET A 72 2.24 4.40 2.59
N LYS A 73 2.95 3.31 2.41
CA LYS A 73 3.04 2.63 1.10
C LYS A 73 1.67 2.11 0.66
N TRP A 74 0.89 1.56 1.57
CA TRP A 74 -0.48 1.13 1.26
C TRP A 74 -1.36 2.34 0.90
N ALA A 75 -1.24 3.44 1.63
CA ALA A 75 -1.98 4.67 1.33
C ALA A 75 -1.67 5.18 -0.08
N VAL A 76 -0.39 5.25 -0.45
CA VAL A 76 0.03 5.64 -1.80
C VAL A 76 -0.57 4.71 -2.86
N GLY A 77 -0.54 3.40 -2.62
CA GLY A 77 -1.15 2.43 -3.53
C GLY A 77 -2.65 2.64 -3.72
N TRP A 78 -3.40 2.93 -2.64
CA TRP A 78 -4.82 3.26 -2.74
C TRP A 78 -5.07 4.53 -3.54
N LEU A 79 -4.27 5.58 -3.30
CA LEU A 79 -4.41 6.86 -4.00
C LEU A 79 -4.17 6.68 -5.50
N GLU A 80 -3.15 5.93 -5.88
CA GLU A 80 -2.84 5.64 -7.29
C GLU A 80 -3.97 4.87 -7.97
N ILE A 81 -4.49 3.83 -7.34
CA ILE A 81 -5.57 3.00 -7.90
C ILE A 81 -6.83 3.83 -8.12
N ARG A 82 -7.15 4.73 -7.20
CA ARG A 82 -8.37 5.56 -7.26
C ARG A 82 -8.18 6.88 -7.98
N GLY A 83 -6.96 7.23 -8.37
CA GLY A 83 -6.65 8.47 -9.04
C GLY A 83 -6.79 9.71 -8.15
N PHE A 84 -6.54 9.58 -6.85
CA PHE A 84 -6.55 10.69 -5.90
C PHE A 84 -5.16 11.27 -5.70
N CYS A 85 -5.10 12.56 -5.39
CA CYS A 85 -3.88 13.27 -4.98
C CYS A 85 -2.70 13.08 -5.96
N PRO A 86 -2.83 13.49 -7.24
CA PRO A 86 -1.75 13.31 -8.21
C PRO A 86 -0.47 14.07 -7.85
N ASP A 87 -0.56 15.12 -7.05
CA ASP A 87 0.57 15.94 -6.62
C ASP A 87 1.04 15.60 -5.20
N GLY A 88 0.61 14.46 -4.65
CA GLY A 88 0.97 14.01 -3.32
C GLY A 88 -0.04 14.40 -2.24
N PHE A 89 0.27 14.08 -1.00
CA PHE A 89 -0.61 14.32 0.13
C PHE A 89 0.17 14.65 1.40
N ALA A 90 -0.52 15.24 2.36
CA ALA A 90 -0.03 15.44 3.71
C ALA A 90 -0.92 14.69 4.70
N VAL A 91 -0.32 14.14 5.76
CA VAL A 91 -1.07 13.55 6.88
C VAL A 91 -1.48 14.69 7.82
N VAL A 92 -2.78 14.96 7.89
CA VAL A 92 -3.32 16.04 8.73
C VAL A 92 -3.49 15.57 10.16
N SER A 93 -3.88 14.31 10.35
CA SER A 93 -4.05 13.73 11.68
C SER A 93 -3.80 12.22 11.65
N ARG A 94 -3.31 11.70 12.75
CA ARG A 94 -3.08 10.26 12.96
C ARG A 94 -3.47 9.94 14.39
N ARG A 95 -4.33 8.96 14.57
CA ARG A 95 -4.68 8.47 15.90
C ARG A 95 -5.22 7.04 15.88
N ARG A 96 -5.24 6.43 17.02
CA ARG A 96 -5.93 5.14 17.19
C ARG A 96 -7.44 5.34 17.20
N TYR A 97 -8.16 4.32 16.76
CA TYR A 97 -9.61 4.27 16.93
C TYR A 97 -9.96 4.10 18.41
N THR A 98 -11.07 4.74 18.81
CA THR A 98 -11.67 4.59 20.14
C THR A 98 -13.04 3.92 20.02
N PRO A 99 -13.61 3.37 21.10
CA PRO A 99 -14.95 2.77 21.04
C PRO A 99 -16.06 3.73 20.62
N ALA A 100 -15.85 5.05 20.76
CA ALA A 100 -16.82 6.06 20.34
C ALA A 100 -16.82 6.34 18.84
N ASP A 101 -15.79 5.90 18.13
CA ASP A 101 -15.67 6.09 16.68
C ASP A 101 -16.55 5.12 15.90
N ASP A 102 -17.04 5.56 14.74
CA ASP A 102 -17.67 4.69 13.75
C ASP A 102 -16.58 3.87 13.05
N ASN A 103 -16.46 2.60 13.41
CA ASN A 103 -15.41 1.72 12.93
C ASN A 103 -15.95 0.28 12.80
N PRO A 104 -16.85 0.02 11.81
CA PRO A 104 -17.53 -1.27 11.68
C PRO A 104 -16.59 -2.44 11.37
N TYR A 105 -15.43 -2.18 10.76
CA TYR A 105 -14.46 -3.21 10.41
C TYR A 105 -13.30 -3.33 11.40
N ALA A 106 -13.39 -2.63 12.52
CA ALA A 106 -12.44 -2.71 13.64
C ALA A 106 -10.98 -2.45 13.24
N TYR A 107 -10.75 -1.41 12.43
CA TYR A 107 -9.39 -0.92 12.16
C TYR A 107 -8.74 -0.38 13.42
N HIS A 108 -7.42 -0.41 13.49
CA HIS A 108 -6.67 0.04 14.66
C HIS A 108 -6.28 1.52 14.60
N LEU A 109 -5.92 2.01 13.42
CA LEU A 109 -5.41 3.37 13.21
C LEU A 109 -6.20 4.08 12.13
N ARG A 110 -6.31 5.40 12.30
CA ARG A 110 -6.90 6.27 11.28
C ARG A 110 -5.95 7.43 10.98
N TYR A 111 -5.85 7.74 9.69
CA TYR A 111 -5.06 8.85 9.17
C TYR A 111 -5.97 9.72 8.33
N VAL A 112 -6.01 11.02 8.63
CA VAL A 112 -6.69 11.97 7.76
C VAL A 112 -5.66 12.54 6.80
N LEU A 113 -5.92 12.43 5.51
CA LEU A 113 -5.03 12.85 4.43
C LEU A 113 -5.63 14.04 3.70
N ARG A 114 -4.79 14.98 3.32
CA ARG A 114 -5.15 16.10 2.45
C ARG A 114 -4.28 16.07 1.19
N CYS A 115 -4.91 16.12 0.03
CA CYS A 115 -4.17 16.24 -1.22
C CYS A 115 -3.42 17.57 -1.28
N LEU A 116 -2.18 17.53 -1.73
CA LEU A 116 -1.40 18.73 -1.98
C LEU A 116 -1.91 19.45 -3.24
N PRO A 117 -1.86 20.78 -3.28
CA PRO A 117 -2.25 21.53 -4.47
C PRO A 117 -1.28 21.26 -5.62
N PRO A 118 -1.72 21.46 -6.89
CA PRO A 118 -0.82 21.36 -8.03
C PRO A 118 0.38 22.29 -7.87
N ALA A 119 1.55 21.82 -8.28
CA ALA A 119 2.75 22.65 -8.32
C ALA A 119 2.58 23.74 -9.37
N GLU A 120 2.79 25.00 -8.97
CA GLU A 120 2.77 26.14 -9.89
C GLU A 120 4.04 26.24 -10.71
#